data_f2b564205f2aeebc7f01a0ece16e5f40
#
_entry.id   f2b564205f2aeebc7f01a0ece16e5f40
#
_cell.length_a   1.000
_cell.length_b   1.000
_cell.length_c   1.000
_cell.angle_alpha   90.00
_cell.angle_beta   90.00
_cell.angle_gamma   90.00
#
_symmetry.space_group_name_H-M   'P 1'
#
loop_
_entity.id
_entity.type
_entity.pdbx_description
1 polymer ?
#
loop_
_entity_poly.entity_id
_entity_poly.type
_entity_poly.pdbx_seq_one_letter_code
_entity_poly.pdbx_strand_id
1 'polypeptide(L)'
;IIGDEFVCCVEGEGADMAVLSIIRTGDVASWDAIIDTAERRDLADVQILAPIPHLIRDMVCVGKNYYAHAKEFFDSGFDATQKETIPSEPIIFTKAMTSLIGPNDAIDASIDPTDSVDYEGELGVIISKTARRVAKADWQDYVFGYVIINDVTSRELQKKHNQWTIGKGLDTFGPMGPYIVTKDEID
;
A
#
# COMPACT_ATOMS: atom_id res chain seq x y z
N ILE A 1 11.11 -9.46 -9.94
CA ILE A 1 9.96 -10.01 -10.68
C ILE A 1 9.67 -11.37 -10.07
N ILE A 2 8.43 -11.61 -9.74
CA ILE A 2 7.97 -12.80 -9.03
C ILE A 2 7.19 -13.66 -10.01
N GLY A 3 7.65 -14.91 -10.24
CA GLY A 3 6.89 -15.96 -10.89
C GLY A 3 6.17 -16.83 -9.84
N ASP A 4 5.48 -17.88 -10.29
CA ASP A 4 4.72 -18.77 -9.39
C ASP A 4 5.62 -19.58 -8.44
N GLU A 5 6.83 -19.91 -8.86
CA GLU A 5 7.77 -20.76 -8.11
C GLU A 5 9.14 -20.12 -7.87
N PHE A 6 9.46 -19.01 -8.53
CA PHE A 6 10.79 -18.38 -8.46
C PHE A 6 10.72 -16.86 -8.53
N VAL A 7 11.83 -16.21 -8.12
CA VAL A 7 12.08 -14.79 -8.34
C VAL A 7 13.28 -14.59 -9.26
N CYS A 8 13.21 -13.57 -10.12
CA CYS A 8 14.35 -13.11 -10.88
C CYS A 8 15.06 -12.01 -10.08
N CYS A 9 16.31 -12.27 -9.71
CA CYS A 9 17.13 -11.32 -8.96
C CYS A 9 17.86 -10.38 -9.90
N VAL A 10 17.74 -9.08 -9.65
CA VAL A 10 18.53 -8.05 -10.33
C VAL A 10 19.51 -7.51 -9.31
N GLU A 11 20.81 -7.76 -9.54
CA GLU A 11 21.88 -7.29 -8.68
C GLU A 11 22.46 -5.98 -9.23
N GLY A 12 22.90 -5.11 -8.35
CA GLY A 12 23.58 -3.89 -8.73
C GLY A 12 23.54 -2.83 -7.64
N GLU A 13 24.38 -1.83 -7.78
CA GLU A 13 24.35 -0.65 -6.91
C GLU A 13 23.02 0.10 -7.10
N GLY A 14 22.27 0.27 -6.02
CA GLY A 14 20.95 0.89 -6.04
C GLY A 14 19.80 -0.06 -6.42
N ALA A 15 19.99 -1.37 -6.29
CA ALA A 15 18.93 -2.37 -6.55
C ALA A 15 17.66 -2.13 -5.73
N ASP A 16 17.78 -1.59 -4.52
CA ASP A 16 16.68 -1.16 -3.66
C ASP A 16 15.85 -0.02 -4.27
N MET A 17 16.43 0.77 -5.16
CA MET A 17 15.77 1.86 -5.89
C MET A 17 15.28 1.45 -7.29
N ALA A 18 15.56 0.22 -7.72
CA ALA A 18 15.23 -0.24 -9.08
C ALA A 18 13.72 -0.16 -9.37
N VAL A 19 12.88 -0.59 -8.44
CA VAL A 19 11.41 -0.51 -8.59
C VAL A 19 10.95 0.94 -8.72
N LEU A 20 11.48 1.87 -7.94
CA LEU A 20 11.15 3.29 -8.07
C LEU A 20 11.57 3.87 -9.42
N SER A 21 12.70 3.41 -9.98
CA SER A 21 13.14 3.81 -11.31
C SER A 21 12.15 3.35 -12.39
N ILE A 22 11.71 2.09 -12.34
CA ILE A 22 10.70 1.54 -13.26
C ILE A 22 9.41 2.34 -13.17
N ILE A 23 8.92 2.57 -11.95
CA ILE A 23 7.68 3.32 -11.72
C ILE A 23 7.77 4.73 -12.36
N ARG A 24 8.91 5.40 -12.24
CA ARG A 24 9.11 6.75 -12.77
C ARG A 24 9.25 6.81 -14.28
N THR A 25 9.90 5.83 -14.87
CA THR A 25 10.16 5.79 -16.33
C THR A 25 9.01 5.15 -17.09
N GLY A 26 8.25 4.26 -16.45
CA GLY A 26 7.25 3.42 -17.10
C GLY A 26 7.85 2.37 -18.02
N ASP A 27 9.17 2.19 -17.99
CA ASP A 27 9.88 1.28 -18.90
C ASP A 27 9.88 -0.15 -18.33
N VAL A 28 8.73 -0.79 -18.43
CA VAL A 28 8.56 -2.21 -18.05
C VAL A 28 9.18 -3.12 -19.11
N ALA A 29 9.14 -2.74 -20.40
CA ALA A 29 9.60 -3.56 -21.50
C ALA A 29 11.11 -3.82 -21.47
N SER A 30 11.93 -2.89 -20.96
CA SER A 30 13.36 -3.13 -20.80
C SER A 30 13.69 -4.25 -19.81
N TRP A 31 12.74 -4.60 -18.95
CA TRP A 31 12.87 -5.64 -17.94
C TRP A 31 12.66 -7.04 -18.48
N ASP A 32 11.91 -7.23 -19.57
CA ASP A 32 11.75 -8.53 -20.19
C ASP A 32 13.11 -9.10 -20.62
N ALA A 33 13.98 -8.26 -21.18
CA ALA A 33 15.34 -8.65 -21.53
C ALA A 33 16.23 -8.98 -20.32
N ILE A 34 15.97 -8.33 -19.18
CA ILE A 34 16.70 -8.59 -17.92
C ILE A 34 16.21 -9.89 -17.29
N ILE A 35 14.91 -10.17 -17.33
CA ILE A 35 14.31 -11.40 -16.80
C ILE A 35 14.93 -12.65 -17.42
N ASP A 36 15.16 -12.62 -18.75
CA ASP A 36 15.71 -13.76 -19.48
C ASP A 36 17.14 -14.10 -19.05
N THR A 37 17.87 -13.15 -18.49
CA THR A 37 19.29 -13.28 -18.10
C THR A 37 19.50 -13.23 -16.58
N ALA A 38 18.48 -12.87 -15.81
CA ALA A 38 18.57 -12.73 -14.36
C ALA A 38 18.71 -14.09 -13.65
N GLU A 39 19.46 -14.11 -12.57
CA GLU A 39 19.51 -15.28 -11.68
C GLU A 39 18.11 -15.59 -11.16
N ARG A 40 17.73 -16.86 -11.23
CA ARG A 40 16.47 -17.36 -10.65
C ARG A 40 16.73 -18.01 -9.32
N ARG A 41 15.93 -17.67 -8.32
CA ARG A 41 15.96 -18.29 -6.98
C ARG A 41 14.56 -18.79 -6.64
N ASP A 42 14.49 -19.91 -5.94
CA ASP A 42 13.21 -20.43 -5.45
C ASP A 42 12.59 -19.45 -4.44
N LEU A 43 11.27 -19.28 -4.50
CA LEU A 43 10.54 -18.42 -3.57
C LEU A 43 10.75 -18.84 -2.10
N ALA A 44 10.97 -20.14 -1.85
CA ALA A 44 11.21 -20.68 -0.53
C ALA A 44 12.56 -20.23 0.07
N ASP A 45 13.52 -19.84 -0.78
CA ASP A 45 14.89 -19.48 -0.38
C ASP A 45 15.08 -17.97 -0.22
N VAL A 46 14.02 -17.17 -0.40
CA VAL A 46 14.10 -15.71 -0.34
C VAL A 46 13.04 -15.13 0.58
N GLN A 47 13.34 -13.98 1.16
CA GLN A 47 12.38 -13.15 1.86
C GLN A 47 11.81 -12.10 0.89
N ILE A 48 10.51 -12.12 0.65
CA ILE A 48 9.83 -11.09 -0.14
C ILE A 48 9.64 -9.85 0.75
N LEU A 49 10.22 -8.75 0.34
CA LEU A 49 10.04 -7.45 0.97
C LEU A 49 8.85 -6.71 0.37
N ALA A 50 8.49 -5.57 0.97
CA ALA A 50 7.54 -4.67 0.33
C ALA A 50 8.04 -4.29 -1.08
N PRO A 51 7.17 -4.26 -2.12
CA PRO A 51 7.60 -3.98 -3.49
C PRO A 51 8.18 -2.58 -3.67
N ILE A 52 7.87 -1.66 -2.77
CA ILE A 52 8.52 -0.34 -2.64
C ILE A 52 9.08 -0.26 -1.21
N PRO A 53 10.30 -0.75 -0.96
CA PRO A 53 10.83 -0.85 0.41
C PRO A 53 11.12 0.52 1.05
N HIS A 54 11.30 1.54 0.24
CA HIS A 54 11.56 2.91 0.69
C HIS A 54 10.56 3.88 0.08
N LEU A 55 9.55 4.26 0.86
CA LEU A 55 8.57 5.26 0.44
C LEU A 55 9.21 6.66 0.37
N ILE A 56 8.79 7.45 -0.62
CA ILE A 56 9.24 8.84 -0.77
C ILE A 56 8.52 9.76 0.24
N ARG A 57 7.34 9.36 0.68
CA ARG A 57 6.46 10.06 1.62
C ARG A 57 5.50 9.08 2.28
N ASP A 58 4.76 9.55 3.28
CA ASP A 58 3.68 8.79 3.88
C ASP A 58 2.66 8.31 2.84
N MET A 59 2.06 7.15 3.10
CA MET A 59 0.94 6.66 2.29
C MET A 59 -0.27 7.55 2.53
N VAL A 60 -0.86 8.08 1.44
CA VAL A 60 -2.09 8.86 1.49
C VAL A 60 -3.27 7.91 1.31
N CYS A 61 -4.19 7.92 2.25
CA CYS A 61 -5.32 7.00 2.30
C CYS A 61 -6.65 7.74 2.18
N VAL A 62 -7.65 7.04 1.64
CA VAL A 62 -9.02 7.55 1.52
C VAL A 62 -9.93 6.68 2.38
N GLY A 63 -10.41 7.22 3.48
CA GLY A 63 -11.29 6.53 4.41
C GLY A 63 -12.72 6.41 3.91
N LYS A 64 -13.43 5.37 4.36
CA LYS A 64 -14.83 5.07 3.99
C LYS A 64 -15.08 5.02 2.48
N ASN A 65 -14.10 4.55 1.71
CA ASN A 65 -14.17 4.56 0.24
C ASN A 65 -14.99 3.41 -0.36
N TYR A 66 -15.37 2.41 0.44
CA TYR A 66 -16.21 1.29 0.03
C TYR A 66 -17.54 1.33 0.76
N TYR A 67 -18.67 1.23 0.04
CA TYR A 67 -20.03 1.36 0.60
C TYR A 67 -20.29 0.37 1.75
N ALA A 68 -19.90 -0.89 1.58
CA ALA A 68 -20.08 -1.92 2.61
C ALA A 68 -19.29 -1.59 3.87
N HIS A 69 -18.02 -1.26 3.71
CA HIS A 69 -17.14 -0.87 4.82
C HIS A 69 -17.61 0.42 5.52
N ALA A 70 -18.03 1.42 4.76
CA ALA A 70 -18.56 2.67 5.32
C ALA A 70 -19.76 2.43 6.22
N LYS A 71 -20.67 1.51 5.80
CA LYS A 71 -21.83 1.12 6.57
C LYS A 71 -21.46 0.34 7.83
N GLU A 72 -20.60 -0.66 7.70
CA GLU A 72 -20.11 -1.48 8.82
C GLU A 72 -19.41 -0.61 9.89
N PHE A 73 -18.53 0.29 9.45
CA PHE A 73 -17.81 1.20 10.33
C PHE A 73 -18.75 2.17 11.06
N PHE A 74 -19.79 2.67 10.39
CA PHE A 74 -20.82 3.49 11.01
C PHE A 74 -21.60 2.70 12.07
N ASP A 75 -22.01 1.46 11.75
CA ASP A 75 -22.79 0.59 12.65
C ASP A 75 -21.96 0.09 13.84
N SER A 76 -20.62 -0.02 13.72
CA SER A 76 -19.72 -0.49 14.78
C SER A 76 -19.58 0.47 15.97
N GLY A 77 -19.90 1.75 15.78
CA GLY A 77 -19.71 2.79 16.80
C GLY A 77 -18.27 3.26 17.00
N PHE A 78 -17.31 2.80 16.18
CA PHE A 78 -15.93 3.30 16.14
C PHE A 78 -15.77 4.57 15.31
N ASP A 79 -16.81 4.95 14.56
CA ASP A 79 -16.81 6.17 13.77
C ASP A 79 -16.94 7.42 14.65
N ALA A 80 -15.82 8.04 14.98
CA ALA A 80 -15.79 9.29 15.77
C ALA A 80 -16.45 10.46 15.02
N THR A 81 -16.60 10.38 13.70
CA THR A 81 -17.18 11.44 12.89
C THR A 81 -18.70 11.41 12.86
N GLN A 82 -19.31 10.26 13.00
CA GLN A 82 -20.76 9.88 13.09
C GLN A 82 -21.78 10.78 12.32
N LYS A 83 -21.30 11.63 11.42
CA LYS A 83 -22.15 12.62 10.74
C LYS A 83 -22.89 12.05 9.54
N GLU A 84 -22.22 11.15 8.79
CA GLU A 84 -22.76 10.57 7.57
C GLU A 84 -22.21 9.15 7.39
N THR A 85 -23.08 8.21 7.02
CA THR A 85 -22.65 6.85 6.67
C THR A 85 -21.72 6.87 5.46
N ILE A 86 -22.07 7.67 4.45
CA ILE A 86 -21.28 7.89 3.23
C ILE A 86 -20.87 9.35 3.22
N PRO A 87 -19.57 9.66 3.31
CA PRO A 87 -19.11 11.05 3.30
C PRO A 87 -19.39 11.73 1.97
N SER A 88 -19.82 13.00 2.02
CA SER A 88 -19.97 13.86 0.83
C SER A 88 -18.64 14.25 0.20
N GLU A 89 -17.56 14.26 0.99
CA GLU A 89 -16.20 14.57 0.58
C GLU A 89 -15.24 13.46 1.02
N PRO A 90 -14.13 13.20 0.28
CA PRO A 90 -13.16 12.18 0.65
C PRO A 90 -12.54 12.46 2.02
N ILE A 91 -12.52 11.47 2.91
CA ILE A 91 -11.81 11.54 4.19
C ILE A 91 -10.36 11.14 3.92
N ILE A 92 -9.44 12.10 4.00
CA ILE A 92 -8.02 11.86 3.74
C ILE A 92 -7.27 11.73 5.06
N PHE A 93 -6.45 10.68 5.16
CA PHE A 93 -5.51 10.48 6.25
C PHE A 93 -4.19 9.91 5.70
N THR A 94 -3.19 9.74 6.55
CA THR A 94 -1.91 9.16 6.16
C THR A 94 -1.50 8.04 7.10
N LYS A 95 -0.74 7.08 6.55
CA LYS A 95 0.05 6.12 7.33
C LYS A 95 1.52 6.53 7.23
N ALA A 96 2.20 6.54 8.38
CA ALA A 96 3.61 6.90 8.44
C ALA A 96 4.47 5.95 7.58
N MET A 97 5.56 6.45 7.02
CA MET A 97 6.52 5.60 6.28
C MET A 97 7.05 4.45 7.12
N THR A 98 7.20 4.65 8.43
CA THR A 98 7.66 3.64 9.39
C THR A 98 6.66 2.50 9.61
N SER A 99 5.41 2.67 9.21
CA SER A 99 4.41 1.60 9.27
C SER A 99 4.62 0.52 8.21
N LEU A 100 5.38 0.81 7.13
CA LEU A 100 5.59 -0.10 6.02
C LEU A 100 6.37 -1.34 6.43
N ILE A 101 5.83 -2.51 6.08
CA ILE A 101 6.49 -3.81 6.15
C ILE A 101 6.17 -4.65 4.92
N GLY A 102 6.91 -5.72 4.71
CA GLY A 102 6.66 -6.68 3.63
C GLY A 102 5.48 -7.62 3.91
N PRO A 103 5.08 -8.43 2.92
CA PRO A 103 3.85 -9.23 2.99
C PRO A 103 3.86 -10.35 4.05
N ASN A 104 5.05 -10.80 4.47
CA ASN A 104 5.20 -11.88 5.45
C ASN A 104 5.88 -11.41 6.75
N ASP A 105 6.09 -10.12 6.90
CA ASP A 105 6.65 -9.55 8.13
C ASP A 105 5.57 -9.55 9.23
N ALA A 106 6.03 -9.66 10.47
CA ALA A 106 5.11 -9.68 11.62
C ALA A 106 4.56 -8.28 11.92
N ILE A 107 3.25 -8.20 12.08
CA ILE A 107 2.59 -7.02 12.64
C ILE A 107 2.80 -7.03 14.15
N ASP A 108 3.47 -6.03 14.69
CA ASP A 108 3.70 -5.92 16.14
C ASP A 108 2.49 -5.28 16.83
N ALA A 109 1.55 -6.11 17.26
CA ALA A 109 0.38 -5.66 17.99
C ALA A 109 0.71 -5.13 19.41
N SER A 110 1.91 -5.43 19.94
CA SER A 110 2.27 -5.01 21.30
C SER A 110 2.48 -3.50 21.47
N ILE A 111 2.65 -2.80 20.35
CA ILE A 111 2.78 -1.33 20.33
C ILE A 111 1.43 -0.60 20.44
N ASP A 112 0.29 -1.32 20.27
CA ASP A 112 -1.03 -0.77 20.55
C ASP A 112 -1.37 -0.90 22.04
N PRO A 113 -1.43 0.19 22.80
CA PRO A 113 -1.72 0.13 24.23
C PRO A 113 -3.18 -0.22 24.54
N THR A 114 -4.03 -0.39 23.53
CA THR A 114 -5.48 -0.55 23.68
C THR A 114 -5.98 -1.94 23.35
N ASP A 115 -5.11 -2.84 22.83
CA ASP A 115 -5.44 -4.21 22.43
C ASP A 115 -6.63 -4.25 21.45
N SER A 116 -6.63 -3.32 20.48
CA SER A 116 -7.74 -3.13 19.54
C SER A 116 -7.30 -3.19 18.07
N VAL A 117 -6.21 -3.94 17.80
CA VAL A 117 -5.66 -4.09 16.45
C VAL A 117 -6.64 -4.87 15.55
N ASP A 118 -6.90 -4.31 14.39
CA ASP A 118 -7.78 -4.88 13.37
C ASP A 118 -7.15 -4.71 11.99
N TYR A 119 -7.54 -5.53 11.02
CA TYR A 119 -7.05 -5.49 9.66
C TYR A 119 -8.04 -4.80 8.71
N GLU A 120 -7.52 -4.18 7.66
CA GLU A 120 -8.31 -3.63 6.56
C GLU A 120 -7.62 -3.96 5.23
N GLY A 121 -8.20 -4.85 4.43
CA GLY A 121 -7.70 -5.15 3.08
C GLY A 121 -8.05 -4.01 2.11
N GLU A 122 -7.02 -3.38 1.53
CA GLU A 122 -7.16 -2.19 0.71
C GLU A 122 -6.48 -2.30 -0.65
N LEU A 123 -7.04 -1.62 -1.65
CA LEU A 123 -6.41 -1.44 -2.95
C LEU A 123 -5.48 -0.21 -2.92
N GLY A 124 -4.17 -0.46 -2.98
CA GLY A 124 -3.18 0.59 -3.15
C GLY A 124 -3.01 0.97 -4.61
N VAL A 125 -2.91 2.27 -4.90
CA VAL A 125 -2.66 2.83 -6.24
C VAL A 125 -1.28 3.44 -6.28
N ILE A 126 -0.44 2.97 -7.19
CA ILE A 126 0.92 3.48 -7.38
C ILE A 126 0.91 4.60 -8.43
N ILE A 127 1.30 5.79 -8.02
CA ILE A 127 1.37 6.97 -8.90
C ILE A 127 2.76 7.05 -9.56
N SER A 128 2.80 7.10 -10.89
CA SER A 128 4.04 7.06 -11.69
C SER A 128 4.76 8.40 -11.82
N LYS A 129 4.02 9.51 -11.80
CA LYS A 129 4.56 10.85 -12.08
C LYS A 129 3.87 11.92 -11.26
N THR A 130 4.48 13.09 -11.19
CA THR A 130 3.88 14.22 -10.47
C THR A 130 2.50 14.56 -11.01
N ALA A 131 1.48 14.47 -10.14
CA ALA A 131 0.09 14.76 -10.43
C ALA A 131 -0.33 16.07 -9.76
N ARG A 132 -0.77 17.05 -10.55
CA ARG A 132 -1.30 18.32 -10.05
C ARG A 132 -2.42 18.82 -10.94
N ARG A 133 -3.61 19.05 -10.37
CA ARG A 133 -4.80 19.52 -11.10
C ARG A 133 -5.14 18.64 -12.30
N VAL A 134 -5.03 17.33 -12.10
CA VAL A 134 -5.33 16.32 -13.13
C VAL A 134 -6.83 16.32 -13.38
N ALA A 135 -7.24 16.38 -14.65
CA ALA A 135 -8.65 16.24 -15.00
C ALA A 135 -9.12 14.80 -14.72
N LYS A 136 -10.39 14.65 -14.36
CA LYS A 136 -10.96 13.32 -14.04
C LYS A 136 -10.81 12.32 -15.20
N ALA A 137 -10.79 12.79 -16.45
CA ALA A 137 -10.62 11.94 -17.64
C ALA A 137 -9.20 11.40 -17.78
N ASP A 138 -8.19 12.08 -17.20
CA ASP A 138 -6.76 11.83 -17.45
C ASP A 138 -6.06 11.10 -16.29
N TRP A 139 -6.79 10.70 -15.25
CA TRP A 139 -6.18 10.14 -14.03
C TRP A 139 -5.39 8.85 -14.29
N GLN A 140 -5.83 8.02 -15.23
CA GLN A 140 -5.17 6.75 -15.59
C GLN A 140 -3.76 6.96 -16.13
N ASP A 141 -3.45 8.11 -16.76
CA ASP A 141 -2.13 8.44 -17.26
C ASP A 141 -1.09 8.64 -16.14
N TYR A 142 -1.55 8.78 -14.91
CA TYR A 142 -0.72 8.97 -13.71
C TYR A 142 -0.58 7.71 -12.87
N VAL A 143 -1.34 6.66 -13.17
CA VAL A 143 -1.28 5.38 -12.47
C VAL A 143 -0.23 4.48 -13.15
N PHE A 144 0.69 3.94 -12.35
CA PHE A 144 1.61 2.89 -12.76
C PHE A 144 0.94 1.52 -12.65
N GLY A 145 0.32 1.25 -11.52
CA GLY A 145 -0.28 -0.04 -11.22
C GLY A 145 -0.90 -0.06 -9.84
N TYR A 146 -1.16 -1.26 -9.34
CA TYR A 146 -1.90 -1.51 -8.11
C TYR A 146 -1.15 -2.49 -7.23
N VAL A 147 -1.42 -2.42 -5.93
CA VAL A 147 -0.81 -3.27 -4.91
C VAL A 147 -1.83 -3.53 -3.80
N ILE A 148 -1.73 -4.66 -3.13
CA ILE A 148 -2.52 -4.92 -1.92
C ILE A 148 -1.84 -4.26 -0.73
N ILE A 149 -2.62 -3.56 0.09
CA ILE A 149 -2.20 -2.96 1.35
C ILE A 149 -3.09 -3.54 2.47
N ASN A 150 -2.51 -3.83 3.61
CA ASN A 150 -3.28 -4.02 4.83
C ASN A 150 -3.20 -2.74 5.67
N ASP A 151 -4.30 -1.98 5.73
CA ASP A 151 -4.41 -0.76 6.52
C ASP A 151 -4.70 -1.12 7.99
N VAL A 152 -3.73 -1.78 8.64
CA VAL A 152 -3.86 -2.20 10.03
C VAL A 152 -4.17 -1.01 10.92
N THR A 153 -5.12 -1.19 11.83
CA THR A 153 -5.73 -0.12 12.61
C THR A 153 -5.87 -0.49 14.07
N SER A 154 -5.42 0.38 14.98
CA SER A 154 -5.85 0.36 16.37
C SER A 154 -7.18 1.10 16.47
N ARG A 155 -8.27 0.37 16.66
CA ARG A 155 -9.64 0.93 16.64
C ARG A 155 -9.88 1.95 17.75
N GLU A 156 -9.42 1.65 18.95
CA GLU A 156 -9.60 2.57 20.08
C GLU A 156 -8.77 3.85 19.94
N LEU A 157 -7.53 3.77 19.40
CA LEU A 157 -6.74 4.96 19.12
C LEU A 157 -7.37 5.78 17.99
N GLN A 158 -7.87 5.12 16.93
CA GLN A 158 -8.60 5.77 15.84
C GLN A 158 -9.82 6.53 16.37
N LYS A 159 -10.62 5.91 17.28
CA LYS A 159 -11.79 6.52 17.88
C LYS A 159 -11.44 7.66 18.83
N LYS A 160 -10.40 7.47 19.66
CA LYS A 160 -9.97 8.43 20.68
C LYS A 160 -9.45 9.73 20.09
N HIS A 161 -8.79 9.65 18.95
CA HIS A 161 -8.20 10.79 18.27
C HIS A 161 -9.03 11.17 17.04
N ASN A 162 -9.36 12.44 16.88
CA ASN A 162 -10.09 12.94 15.70
C ASN A 162 -9.29 12.78 14.39
N GLN A 163 -7.96 12.66 14.50
CA GLN A 163 -7.06 12.34 13.37
C GLN A 163 -6.70 10.88 13.41
N TRP A 164 -7.01 10.14 12.34
CA TRP A 164 -6.85 8.68 12.29
C TRP A 164 -5.38 8.23 12.22
N THR A 165 -4.47 9.11 11.83
CA THR A 165 -3.05 8.78 11.69
C THR A 165 -2.45 8.10 12.93
N ILE A 166 -2.88 8.48 14.14
CA ILE A 166 -2.39 7.87 15.40
C ILE A 166 -2.79 6.40 15.52
N GLY A 167 -3.99 6.04 15.09
CA GLY A 167 -4.46 4.64 15.12
C GLY A 167 -4.01 3.81 13.91
N LYS A 168 -3.56 4.47 12.84
CA LYS A 168 -3.24 3.82 11.56
C LYS A 168 -1.75 3.87 11.19
N GLY A 169 -0.98 4.76 11.80
CA GLY A 169 0.43 5.00 11.45
C GLY A 169 1.43 4.41 12.44
N LEU A 170 1.04 3.46 13.28
CA LEU A 170 1.97 2.74 14.15
C LEU A 170 2.95 1.93 13.32
N ASP A 171 4.15 1.71 13.84
CA ASP A 171 5.17 0.89 13.18
C ASP A 171 4.58 -0.49 12.85
N THR A 172 4.94 -1.06 11.72
CA THR A 172 4.45 -2.34 11.19
C THR A 172 2.97 -2.40 10.76
N PHE A 173 2.20 -1.33 10.88
CA PHE A 173 0.76 -1.32 10.59
C PHE A 173 0.43 -1.11 9.10
N GLY A 174 1.40 -1.22 8.20
CA GLY A 174 1.23 -1.02 6.75
C GLY A 174 1.85 -2.13 5.89
N PRO A 175 1.49 -3.41 6.08
CA PRO A 175 1.94 -4.46 5.18
C PRO A 175 1.57 -4.15 3.73
N MET A 176 2.55 -4.21 2.82
CA MET A 176 2.39 -3.94 1.39
C MET A 176 2.91 -5.10 0.55
N GLY A 177 2.14 -5.56 -0.42
CA GLY A 177 2.60 -6.55 -1.37
C GLY A 177 1.62 -7.69 -1.61
N PRO A 178 2.10 -8.82 -2.17
CA PRO A 178 3.51 -9.17 -2.36
C PRO A 178 4.17 -8.51 -3.57
N TYR A 179 3.42 -8.00 -4.56
CA TYR A 179 3.94 -7.40 -5.79
C TYR A 179 3.03 -6.26 -6.27
N ILE A 180 3.52 -5.47 -7.21
CA ILE A 180 2.75 -4.48 -7.95
C ILE A 180 2.29 -5.13 -9.26
N VAL A 181 1.01 -5.00 -9.57
CA VAL A 181 0.44 -5.35 -10.89
C VAL A 181 0.34 -4.07 -11.70
N THR A 182 0.87 -4.07 -12.93
CA THR A 182 0.77 -2.90 -13.80
C THR A 182 -0.67 -2.68 -14.26
N LYS A 183 -1.04 -1.43 -14.54
CA LYS A 183 -2.43 -1.06 -14.83
C LYS A 183 -3.01 -1.72 -16.08
N ASP A 184 -2.16 -2.14 -17.00
CA ASP A 184 -2.51 -2.80 -18.26
C ASP A 184 -2.79 -4.30 -18.10
N GLU A 185 -2.48 -4.87 -16.94
CA GLU A 185 -2.80 -6.26 -16.59
C GLU A 185 -4.12 -6.41 -15.79
N ILE A 186 -4.81 -5.30 -15.53
CA ILE A 186 -6.08 -5.29 -14.80
C ILE A 186 -7.17 -4.72 -15.69
N ASP A 187 -8.25 -5.50 -15.91
CA ASP A 187 -9.45 -5.12 -16.67
C ASP A 187 -10.40 -4.19 -15.88
#